data_00b55da41d0a9a41f6bca15daef8523f
#
_entry.id   00b55da41d0a9a41f6bca15daef8523f
#
_cell.length_a   1.000
_cell.length_b   1.000
_cell.length_c   1.000
_cell.angle_alpha   90.00
_cell.angle_beta   90.00
_cell.angle_gamma   90.00
#
_symmetry.space_group_name_H-M   'P 1'
#
loop_
_entity.id
_entity.type
_entity.pdbx_description
1 polymer ?
#
loop_
_entity_poly.entity_id
_entity_poly.type
_entity_poly.pdbx_seq_one_letter_code
_entity_poly.pdbx_strand_id
1 'polypeptide(L)'
;MQLLRFTTAGSVDDGKSTLIGRLLYDSKSIFEDQLEAVEEASRSRGNEEVNLALLTDGLRAEREQGITIDVAYRYFATPKRKFIIADTPGHIQYTRNMVTGASTADLAVILVDARHGIMEQTVRHTYIASLLAIKQVVVCVNKMDLVDFSQEVFDKIVADYKSMSASIELDNVTFIPISAKLGDNVVNKSENMPWYTGKALLDFLE
;
A
#
# COMPACT_ATOMS: atom_id res chain seq x y z
N MET A 1 14.21 -3.49 -19.91
CA MET A 1 13.15 -3.01 -19.01
C MET A 1 13.55 -3.39 -17.60
N GLN A 2 13.67 -2.45 -16.67
CA GLN A 2 14.09 -2.72 -15.31
C GLN A 2 12.95 -3.40 -14.52
N LEU A 3 13.30 -4.21 -13.52
CA LEU A 3 12.36 -4.85 -12.60
C LEU A 3 12.49 -4.20 -11.21
N LEU A 4 11.36 -3.88 -10.58
CA LEU A 4 11.29 -3.49 -9.18
C LEU A 4 10.49 -4.54 -8.41
N ARG A 5 11.05 -5.03 -7.32
CA ARG A 5 10.34 -5.83 -6.32
C ARG A 5 10.03 -4.95 -5.14
N PHE A 6 8.77 -4.83 -4.76
CA PHE A 6 8.41 -4.11 -3.55
C PHE A 6 7.42 -4.89 -2.70
N THR A 7 7.48 -4.67 -1.41
CA THR A 7 6.53 -5.24 -0.46
C THR A 7 5.58 -4.17 0.03
N THR A 8 4.35 -4.55 0.33
CA THR A 8 3.38 -3.70 1.03
C THR A 8 3.30 -4.14 2.49
N ALA A 9 3.35 -3.20 3.42
CA ALA A 9 3.25 -3.43 4.84
C ALA A 9 2.32 -2.39 5.48
N GLY A 10 1.77 -2.68 6.64
CA GLY A 10 0.84 -1.82 7.37
C GLY A 10 -0.08 -2.65 8.25
N SER A 11 -0.82 -2.01 9.15
CA SER A 11 -1.79 -2.69 9.99
C SER A 11 -2.95 -3.29 9.19
N VAL A 12 -3.73 -4.13 9.83
CA VAL A 12 -5.02 -4.54 9.29
C VAL A 12 -5.85 -3.27 9.09
N ASP A 13 -6.58 -3.21 7.99
CA ASP A 13 -7.42 -2.07 7.58
C ASP A 13 -6.69 -0.78 7.16
N ASP A 14 -5.36 -0.73 7.13
CA ASP A 14 -4.63 0.43 6.57
C ASP A 14 -4.82 0.60 5.04
N GLY A 15 -5.42 -0.40 4.37
CA GLY A 15 -5.79 -0.34 2.96
C GLY A 15 -4.75 -0.93 1.99
N LYS A 16 -3.93 -1.89 2.43
CA LYS A 16 -2.94 -2.59 1.58
C LYS A 16 -3.59 -3.20 0.34
N SER A 17 -4.59 -4.05 0.53
CA SER A 17 -5.31 -4.73 -0.57
C SER A 17 -5.98 -3.73 -1.50
N THR A 18 -6.55 -2.65 -0.96
CA THR A 18 -7.16 -1.57 -1.75
C THR A 18 -6.11 -0.86 -2.60
N LEU A 19 -4.92 -0.55 -2.04
CA LEU A 19 -3.83 0.08 -2.77
C LEU A 19 -3.32 -0.80 -3.91
N ILE A 20 -3.10 -2.09 -3.65
CA ILE A 20 -2.66 -3.05 -4.67
C ILE A 20 -3.71 -3.15 -5.77
N GLY A 21 -4.98 -3.31 -5.39
CA GLY A 21 -6.08 -3.34 -6.34
C GLY A 21 -6.15 -2.08 -7.20
N ARG A 22 -5.95 -0.90 -6.60
CA ARG A 22 -5.90 0.39 -7.31
C ARG A 22 -4.74 0.46 -8.30
N LEU A 23 -3.55 0.06 -7.89
CA LEU A 23 -2.38 0.01 -8.78
C LEU A 23 -2.62 -0.90 -9.99
N LEU A 24 -3.18 -2.09 -9.75
CA LEU A 24 -3.50 -3.05 -10.83
C LEU A 24 -4.61 -2.52 -11.75
N TYR A 25 -5.64 -1.91 -11.19
CA TYR A 25 -6.78 -1.36 -11.93
C TYR A 25 -6.35 -0.19 -12.81
N ASP A 26 -5.71 0.83 -12.24
CA ASP A 26 -5.35 2.05 -12.95
C ASP A 26 -4.18 1.83 -13.93
N SER A 27 -3.31 0.83 -13.69
CA SER A 27 -2.26 0.42 -14.64
C SER A 27 -2.79 -0.46 -15.78
N LYS A 28 -4.11 -0.75 -15.81
CA LYS A 28 -4.76 -1.63 -16.80
C LYS A 28 -4.10 -3.02 -16.90
N SER A 29 -3.62 -3.52 -15.77
CA SER A 29 -2.95 -4.82 -15.66
C SER A 29 -3.89 -5.96 -15.22
N ILE A 30 -5.19 -5.70 -15.19
CA ILE A 30 -6.24 -6.67 -14.85
C ILE A 30 -6.88 -7.16 -16.14
N PHE A 31 -7.14 -8.46 -16.23
CA PHE A 31 -7.91 -9.03 -17.32
C PHE A 31 -9.40 -8.66 -17.17
N GLU A 32 -10.07 -8.45 -18.30
CA GLU A 32 -11.48 -8.00 -18.33
C GLU A 32 -12.42 -8.94 -17.56
N ASP A 33 -12.22 -10.25 -17.70
CA ASP A 33 -12.99 -11.28 -16.99
C ASP A 33 -12.82 -11.20 -15.45
N GLN A 34 -11.63 -10.86 -14.98
CA GLN A 34 -11.38 -10.65 -13.55
C GLN A 34 -12.06 -9.37 -13.04
N LEU A 35 -12.05 -8.33 -13.85
CA LEU A 35 -12.70 -7.07 -13.51
C LEU A 35 -14.22 -7.25 -13.42
N GLU A 36 -14.84 -7.90 -14.40
CA GLU A 36 -16.27 -8.23 -14.41
C GLU A 36 -16.67 -9.04 -13.18
N ALA A 37 -15.86 -10.06 -12.80
CA ALA A 37 -16.13 -10.87 -11.62
C ALA A 37 -16.08 -10.06 -10.31
N VAL A 38 -15.16 -9.08 -10.20
CA VAL A 38 -15.05 -8.20 -9.03
C VAL A 38 -16.18 -7.18 -8.99
N GLU A 39 -16.59 -6.65 -10.13
CA GLU A 39 -17.75 -5.77 -10.23
C GLU A 39 -19.05 -6.48 -9.80
N GLU A 40 -19.26 -7.70 -10.27
CA GLU A 40 -20.43 -8.51 -9.90
C GLU A 40 -20.43 -8.85 -8.40
N ALA A 41 -19.27 -9.23 -7.86
CA ALA A 41 -19.09 -9.50 -6.43
C ALA A 41 -19.30 -8.24 -5.57
N SER A 42 -18.92 -7.06 -6.06
CA SER A 42 -19.12 -5.79 -5.37
C SER A 42 -20.60 -5.42 -5.35
N ARG A 43 -21.31 -5.57 -6.47
CA ARG A 43 -22.75 -5.32 -6.57
C ARG A 43 -23.57 -6.27 -5.69
N SER A 44 -23.22 -7.55 -5.65
CA SER A 44 -23.91 -8.55 -4.82
C SER A 44 -23.73 -8.30 -3.32
N ARG A 45 -22.71 -7.56 -2.90
CA ARG A 45 -22.49 -7.11 -1.51
C ARG A 45 -23.15 -5.76 -1.21
N GLY A 46 -23.89 -5.18 -2.16
CA GLY A 46 -24.59 -3.90 -1.98
C GLY A 46 -23.69 -2.66 -2.08
N ASN A 47 -22.49 -2.82 -2.61
CA ASN A 47 -21.59 -1.70 -2.86
C ASN A 47 -21.90 -1.09 -4.23
N GLU A 48 -22.12 0.23 -4.28
CA GLU A 48 -22.25 0.97 -5.53
C GLU A 48 -20.92 1.12 -6.26
N GLU A 49 -19.81 1.10 -5.52
CA GLU A 49 -18.45 1.21 -6.05
C GLU A 49 -17.75 -0.16 -6.08
N VAL A 50 -16.85 -0.33 -7.05
CA VAL A 50 -16.03 -1.55 -7.18
C VAL A 50 -15.09 -1.68 -5.98
N ASN A 51 -15.23 -2.76 -5.22
CA ASN A 51 -14.33 -3.05 -4.12
C ASN A 51 -13.02 -3.66 -4.63
N LEU A 52 -12.03 -2.81 -4.86
CA LEU A 52 -10.72 -3.19 -5.41
C LEU A 52 -9.92 -4.15 -4.52
N ALA A 53 -10.23 -4.24 -3.22
CA ALA A 53 -9.58 -5.22 -2.33
C ALA A 53 -9.89 -6.67 -2.76
N LEU A 54 -11.04 -6.91 -3.40
CA LEU A 54 -11.41 -8.24 -3.91
C LEU A 54 -10.50 -8.74 -5.03
N LEU A 55 -9.76 -7.86 -5.69
CA LEU A 55 -8.75 -8.24 -6.70
C LEU A 55 -7.55 -8.95 -6.07
N THR A 56 -7.29 -8.74 -4.80
CA THR A 56 -6.13 -9.27 -4.10
C THR A 56 -6.44 -10.48 -3.24
N ASP A 57 -7.69 -10.72 -2.86
CA ASP A 57 -8.11 -11.83 -2.01
C ASP A 57 -7.99 -13.18 -2.76
N GLY A 58 -6.89 -13.89 -2.50
CA GLY A 58 -6.56 -15.15 -3.18
C GLY A 58 -7.15 -16.40 -2.52
N LEU A 59 -7.02 -16.51 -1.20
CA LEU A 59 -7.46 -17.68 -0.45
C LEU A 59 -8.92 -17.53 0.04
N ARG A 60 -9.63 -18.66 0.10
CA ARG A 60 -11.00 -18.66 0.64
C ARG A 60 -11.06 -18.13 2.08
N ALA A 61 -10.09 -18.54 2.91
CA ALA A 61 -9.98 -18.07 4.29
C ALA A 61 -9.70 -16.56 4.39
N GLU A 62 -8.93 -15.98 3.46
CA GLU A 62 -8.70 -14.53 3.38
C GLU A 62 -9.99 -13.78 3.05
N ARG A 63 -10.77 -14.30 2.09
CA ARG A 63 -12.08 -13.73 1.70
C ARG A 63 -13.12 -13.79 2.82
N GLU A 64 -13.11 -14.87 3.61
CA GLU A 64 -14.04 -15.07 4.73
C GLU A 64 -13.66 -14.19 5.94
N GLN A 65 -12.37 -13.96 6.18
CA GLN A 65 -11.88 -13.18 7.32
C GLN A 65 -11.56 -11.72 6.96
N GLY A 66 -11.46 -11.39 5.67
CA GLY A 66 -11.10 -10.04 5.20
C GLY A 66 -9.66 -9.64 5.53
N ILE A 67 -8.76 -10.61 5.71
CA ILE A 67 -7.34 -10.38 6.05
C ILE A 67 -6.42 -11.19 5.14
N THR A 68 -5.24 -10.66 4.84
CA THR A 68 -4.16 -11.40 4.18
C THR A 68 -3.49 -12.34 5.19
N ILE A 69 -3.39 -13.62 4.85
CA ILE A 69 -2.81 -14.67 5.73
C ILE A 69 -1.42 -15.06 5.25
N ASP A 70 -1.27 -15.29 3.95
CA ASP A 70 -0.02 -15.73 3.33
C ASP A 70 0.52 -14.67 2.36
N VAL A 71 1.78 -14.81 1.94
CA VAL A 71 2.37 -13.92 0.95
C VAL A 71 1.79 -14.22 -0.42
N ALA A 72 1.21 -13.21 -1.05
CA ALA A 72 0.77 -13.28 -2.43
C ALA A 72 1.65 -12.38 -3.32
N TYR A 73 2.13 -12.94 -4.44
CA TYR A 73 2.88 -12.16 -5.41
C TYR A 73 1.97 -11.70 -6.54
N ARG A 74 2.02 -10.41 -6.84
CA ARG A 74 1.27 -9.80 -7.93
C ARG A 74 2.25 -9.17 -8.92
N TYR A 75 1.88 -9.21 -10.18
CA TYR A 75 2.74 -8.77 -11.27
C TYR A 75 1.99 -7.72 -12.09
N PHE A 76 2.63 -6.61 -12.37
CA PHE A 76 2.13 -5.66 -13.33
C PHE A 76 3.29 -4.96 -14.05
N ALA A 77 2.98 -4.26 -15.13
CA ALA A 77 3.99 -3.54 -15.90
C ALA A 77 3.41 -2.22 -16.41
N THR A 78 4.27 -1.23 -16.45
CA THR A 78 4.05 0.00 -17.22
C THR A 78 4.98 0.02 -18.43
N PRO A 79 4.83 0.95 -19.36
CA PRO A 79 5.79 1.10 -20.45
C PRO A 79 7.23 1.32 -19.98
N LYS A 80 7.43 1.83 -18.77
CA LYS A 80 8.74 2.16 -18.22
C LYS A 80 9.36 1.01 -17.40
N ARG A 81 8.55 0.27 -16.61
CA ARG A 81 9.08 -0.69 -15.63
C ARG A 81 8.16 -1.89 -15.41
N LYS A 82 8.74 -3.03 -15.03
CA LYS A 82 8.02 -4.21 -14.53
C LYS A 82 8.05 -4.22 -13.00
N PHE A 83 6.97 -4.70 -12.40
CA PHE A 83 6.80 -4.71 -10.95
C PHE A 83 6.40 -6.09 -10.45
N ILE A 84 6.97 -6.47 -9.31
CA ILE A 84 6.50 -7.59 -8.49
C ILE A 84 6.12 -7.01 -7.13
N ILE A 85 4.87 -7.18 -6.75
CA ILE A 85 4.36 -6.81 -5.44
C ILE A 85 4.34 -8.06 -4.57
N ALA A 86 5.01 -8.01 -3.42
CA ALA A 86 4.80 -8.97 -2.35
C ALA A 86 3.72 -8.41 -1.43
N ASP A 87 2.48 -8.90 -1.56
CA ASP A 87 1.39 -8.58 -0.63
C ASP A 87 1.60 -9.36 0.65
N THR A 88 1.83 -8.66 1.74
CA THR A 88 2.17 -9.28 3.02
C THR A 88 1.10 -9.05 4.07
N PRO A 89 0.86 -10.02 4.96
CA PRO A 89 -0.13 -9.88 6.01
C PRO A 89 0.23 -8.75 6.98
N GLY A 90 -0.79 -7.98 7.37
CA GLY A 90 -0.66 -6.91 8.38
C GLY A 90 -0.82 -7.39 9.82
N HIS A 91 -1.35 -8.59 10.02
CA HIS A 91 -1.65 -9.10 11.35
C HIS A 91 -0.40 -9.64 12.06
N ILE A 92 -0.28 -9.34 13.36
CA ILE A 92 0.89 -9.71 14.18
C ILE A 92 1.22 -11.21 14.13
N GLN A 93 0.21 -12.07 14.07
CA GLN A 93 0.37 -13.53 14.04
C GLN A 93 1.09 -14.03 12.79
N TYR A 94 1.07 -13.24 11.71
CA TYR A 94 1.64 -13.59 10.41
C TYR A 94 2.94 -12.84 10.09
N THR A 95 3.60 -12.26 11.10
CA THR A 95 4.87 -11.51 10.92
C THR A 95 5.93 -12.33 10.19
N ARG A 96 6.00 -13.65 10.39
CA ARG A 96 6.92 -14.53 9.67
C ARG A 96 6.69 -14.51 8.16
N ASN A 97 5.42 -14.54 7.73
CA ASN A 97 5.07 -14.46 6.32
C ASN A 97 5.41 -13.09 5.73
N MET A 98 5.21 -12.02 6.51
CA MET A 98 5.65 -10.68 6.14
C MET A 98 7.16 -10.62 5.90
N VAL A 99 7.98 -11.16 6.80
CA VAL A 99 9.44 -11.23 6.62
C VAL A 99 9.82 -12.01 5.36
N THR A 100 9.16 -13.13 5.10
CA THR A 100 9.40 -13.93 3.89
C THR A 100 9.12 -13.13 2.61
N GLY A 101 7.98 -12.42 2.54
CA GLY A 101 7.64 -11.62 1.38
C GLY A 101 8.56 -10.40 1.19
N ALA A 102 8.96 -9.78 2.29
CA ALA A 102 9.83 -8.60 2.26
C ALA A 102 11.30 -8.92 1.97
N SER A 103 11.76 -10.16 2.20
CA SER A 103 13.18 -10.54 2.09
C SER A 103 13.80 -10.38 0.69
N THR A 104 12.98 -10.34 -0.33
CA THR A 104 13.43 -10.17 -1.74
C THR A 104 13.06 -8.79 -2.30
N ALA A 105 12.52 -7.90 -1.48
CA ALA A 105 12.05 -6.60 -1.92
C ALA A 105 13.20 -5.58 -1.98
N ASP A 106 13.21 -4.78 -3.04
CA ASP A 106 14.13 -3.66 -3.23
C ASP A 106 13.62 -2.39 -2.50
N LEU A 107 12.29 -2.34 -2.25
CA LEU A 107 11.58 -1.21 -1.67
C LEU A 107 10.42 -1.70 -0.80
N ALA A 108 10.16 -1.02 0.31
CA ALA A 108 8.99 -1.25 1.15
C ALA A 108 8.00 -0.07 1.06
N VAL A 109 6.74 -0.38 0.79
CA VAL A 109 5.61 0.56 0.89
C VAL A 109 4.91 0.29 2.22
N ILE A 110 5.04 1.22 3.17
CA ILE A 110 4.39 1.13 4.47
C ILE A 110 3.17 2.04 4.48
N LEU A 111 1.99 1.47 4.70
CA LEU A 111 0.75 2.23 4.79
C LEU A 111 0.50 2.65 6.24
N VAL A 112 -0.01 3.88 6.37
CA VAL A 112 -0.45 4.46 7.64
C VAL A 112 -1.84 5.07 7.42
N ASP A 113 -2.83 4.67 8.20
CA ASP A 113 -4.17 5.27 8.16
C ASP A 113 -4.10 6.70 8.74
N ALA A 114 -4.48 7.70 7.94
CA ALA A 114 -4.44 9.11 8.34
C ALA A 114 -5.24 9.44 9.61
N ARG A 115 -6.27 8.64 9.92
CA ARG A 115 -7.09 8.82 11.12
C ARG A 115 -6.39 8.36 12.40
N HIS A 116 -5.52 7.36 12.30
CA HIS A 116 -4.92 6.70 13.47
C HIS A 116 -3.44 7.08 13.66
N GLY A 117 -2.75 7.50 12.59
CA GLY A 117 -1.32 7.82 12.63
C GLY A 117 -0.44 6.58 12.87
N ILE A 118 0.67 6.80 13.57
CA ILE A 118 1.68 5.74 13.81
C ILE A 118 1.17 4.75 14.85
N MET A 119 1.01 3.50 14.43
CA MET A 119 0.57 2.39 15.26
C MET A 119 1.74 1.43 15.57
N GLU A 120 1.55 0.53 16.53
CA GLU A 120 2.56 -0.48 16.89
C GLU A 120 3.02 -1.31 15.67
N GLN A 121 2.11 -1.65 14.78
CA GLN A 121 2.46 -2.38 13.56
C GLN A 121 3.29 -1.54 12.59
N THR A 122 3.06 -0.22 12.53
CA THR A 122 3.90 0.68 11.71
C THR A 122 5.34 0.63 12.20
N VAL A 123 5.55 0.73 13.52
CA VAL A 123 6.87 0.63 14.15
C VAL A 123 7.54 -0.71 13.82
N ARG A 124 6.81 -1.80 14.00
CA ARG A 124 7.29 -3.17 13.74
C ARG A 124 7.70 -3.37 12.29
N HIS A 125 6.85 -2.96 11.35
CA HIS A 125 7.14 -3.10 9.91
C HIS A 125 8.32 -2.24 9.47
N THR A 126 8.45 -1.04 10.02
CA THR A 126 9.61 -0.17 9.80
C THR A 126 10.90 -0.84 10.29
N TYR A 127 10.87 -1.44 11.48
CA TYR A 127 12.01 -2.15 12.04
C TYR A 127 12.39 -3.40 11.22
N ILE A 128 11.40 -4.16 10.75
CA ILE A 128 11.65 -5.33 9.88
C ILE A 128 12.26 -4.88 8.55
N ALA A 129 11.79 -3.79 7.94
CA ALA A 129 12.37 -3.25 6.72
C ALA A 129 13.85 -2.88 6.90
N SER A 130 14.21 -2.27 8.04
CA SER A 130 15.60 -1.98 8.41
C SER A 130 16.41 -3.26 8.59
N LEU A 131 15.93 -4.24 9.35
CA LEU A 131 16.64 -5.52 9.55
C LEU A 131 16.90 -6.29 8.25
N LEU A 132 16.00 -6.17 7.29
CA LEU A 132 16.13 -6.78 5.96
C LEU A 132 16.99 -5.93 5.01
N ALA A 133 17.57 -4.83 5.49
CA ALA A 133 18.39 -3.89 4.73
C ALA A 133 17.70 -3.37 3.45
N ILE A 134 16.37 -3.14 3.53
CA ILE A 134 15.61 -2.55 2.43
C ILE A 134 15.99 -1.06 2.36
N LYS A 135 16.64 -0.67 1.26
CA LYS A 135 17.28 0.65 1.11
C LYS A 135 16.28 1.80 0.95
N GLN A 136 15.09 1.51 0.47
CA GLN A 136 14.07 2.53 0.21
C GLN A 136 12.77 2.19 0.89
N VAL A 137 12.24 3.14 1.66
CA VAL A 137 10.95 3.03 2.32
C VAL A 137 10.05 4.16 1.83
N VAL A 138 8.87 3.81 1.37
CA VAL A 138 7.82 4.78 1.04
C VAL A 138 6.72 4.65 2.08
N VAL A 139 6.47 5.69 2.83
CA VAL A 139 5.37 5.77 3.78
C VAL A 139 4.18 6.42 3.09
N CYS A 140 3.16 5.62 2.79
CA CYS A 140 1.91 6.10 2.21
C CYS A 140 0.94 6.44 3.34
N VAL A 141 0.69 7.72 3.57
CA VAL A 141 -0.36 8.17 4.47
C VAL A 141 -1.69 8.06 3.73
N ASN A 142 -2.40 6.97 4.00
CA ASN A 142 -3.59 6.55 3.27
C ASN A 142 -4.88 7.03 3.95
N LYS A 143 -5.96 7.01 3.19
CA LYS A 143 -7.30 7.45 3.60
C LYS A 143 -7.35 8.96 3.91
N MET A 144 -6.59 9.73 3.14
CA MET A 144 -6.62 11.19 3.25
C MET A 144 -8.02 11.78 3.00
N ASP A 145 -8.85 11.06 2.23
CA ASP A 145 -10.27 11.37 2.01
C ASP A 145 -11.11 11.37 3.30
N LEU A 146 -10.70 10.61 4.31
CA LEU A 146 -11.41 10.52 5.60
C LEU A 146 -10.95 11.58 6.63
N VAL A 147 -9.98 12.41 6.25
CA VAL A 147 -9.47 13.53 7.06
C VAL A 147 -9.45 14.82 6.23
N ASP A 148 -10.39 14.96 5.29
CA ASP A 148 -10.59 16.13 4.44
C ASP A 148 -9.31 16.57 3.70
N PHE A 149 -8.44 15.62 3.31
CA PHE A 149 -7.17 15.84 2.63
C PHE A 149 -6.23 16.84 3.35
N SER A 150 -6.30 16.86 4.68
CA SER A 150 -5.63 17.85 5.55
C SER A 150 -4.11 17.73 5.48
N GLN A 151 -3.43 18.81 5.09
CA GLN A 151 -1.98 18.93 5.15
C GLN A 151 -1.46 18.82 6.58
N GLU A 152 -2.15 19.42 7.56
CA GLU A 152 -1.74 19.40 8.96
C GLU A 152 -1.68 17.96 9.51
N VAL A 153 -2.68 17.12 9.18
CA VAL A 153 -2.70 15.71 9.56
C VAL A 153 -1.51 14.97 8.92
N PHE A 154 -1.25 15.22 7.65
CA PHE A 154 -0.11 14.62 6.96
C PHE A 154 1.22 15.03 7.60
N ASP A 155 1.45 16.32 7.80
CA ASP A 155 2.69 16.87 8.37
C ASP A 155 2.94 16.33 9.78
N LYS A 156 1.88 16.18 10.59
CA LYS A 156 1.96 15.57 11.92
C LYS A 156 2.42 14.11 11.82
N ILE A 157 1.81 13.31 10.96
CA ILE A 157 2.19 11.89 10.79
C ILE A 157 3.63 11.77 10.30
N VAL A 158 4.08 12.64 9.40
CA VAL A 158 5.47 12.71 8.95
C VAL A 158 6.43 12.99 10.10
N ALA A 159 6.08 13.96 10.97
CA ALA A 159 6.90 14.30 12.14
C ALA A 159 6.94 13.14 13.14
N ASP A 160 5.80 12.52 13.44
CA ASP A 160 5.69 11.38 14.34
C ASP A 160 6.50 10.17 13.82
N TYR A 161 6.42 9.87 12.52
CA TYR A 161 7.20 8.81 11.90
C TYR A 161 8.70 9.07 11.97
N LYS A 162 9.15 10.28 11.65
CA LYS A 162 10.56 10.68 11.75
C LYS A 162 11.08 10.56 13.17
N SER A 163 10.30 10.97 14.15
CA SER A 163 10.65 10.84 15.58
C SER A 163 10.76 9.36 15.99
N MET A 164 9.81 8.53 15.59
CA MET A 164 9.80 7.11 15.87
C MET A 164 10.99 6.38 15.23
N SER A 165 11.30 6.72 13.97
CA SER A 165 12.35 6.06 13.21
C SER A 165 13.76 6.61 13.43
N ALA A 166 13.94 7.63 14.29
CA ALA A 166 15.23 8.28 14.51
C ALA A 166 16.36 7.35 15.01
N SER A 167 15.99 6.24 15.68
CA SER A 167 16.91 5.20 16.14
C SER A 167 16.98 3.98 15.22
N ILE A 168 16.28 4.00 14.10
CA ILE A 168 16.22 2.89 13.13
C ILE A 168 17.05 3.29 11.92
N GLU A 169 17.98 2.42 11.51
CA GLU A 169 18.78 2.65 10.31
C GLU A 169 17.92 2.47 9.05
N LEU A 170 17.57 3.57 8.41
CA LEU A 170 16.87 3.64 7.13
C LEU A 170 17.61 4.61 6.21
N ASP A 171 17.96 4.16 5.02
CA ASP A 171 18.73 4.99 4.08
C ASP A 171 17.89 6.14 3.51
N ASN A 172 16.70 5.82 2.98
CA ASN A 172 15.83 6.78 2.33
C ASN A 172 14.37 6.51 2.70
N VAL A 173 13.71 7.53 3.27
CA VAL A 173 12.27 7.49 3.57
C VAL A 173 11.56 8.60 2.81
N THR A 174 10.57 8.24 2.02
CA THR A 174 9.71 9.17 1.27
C THR A 174 8.28 9.07 1.79
N PHE A 175 7.59 10.21 1.90
CA PHE A 175 6.21 10.27 2.38
C PHE A 175 5.30 10.72 1.25
N ILE A 176 4.20 10.00 1.04
CA ILE A 176 3.21 10.29 0.00
C ILE A 176 1.81 10.24 0.63
N PRO A 177 1.05 11.35 0.61
CA PRO A 177 -0.35 11.34 1.03
C PRO A 177 -1.20 10.75 -0.10
N ILE A 178 -2.01 9.73 0.22
CA ILE A 178 -2.84 9.04 -0.79
C ILE A 178 -4.27 8.82 -0.31
N SER A 179 -5.16 8.63 -1.26
CA SER A 179 -6.40 7.87 -1.06
C SER A 179 -6.42 6.68 -2.00
N ALA A 180 -6.14 5.49 -1.48
CA ALA A 180 -6.17 4.27 -2.29
C ALA A 180 -7.58 3.98 -2.82
N LYS A 181 -8.62 4.37 -2.08
CA LYS A 181 -10.02 4.19 -2.49
C LYS A 181 -10.36 5.08 -3.68
N LEU A 182 -10.03 6.37 -3.63
CA LEU A 182 -10.35 7.35 -4.67
C LEU A 182 -9.30 7.44 -5.78
N GLY A 183 -8.07 6.95 -5.54
CA GLY A 183 -6.97 6.98 -6.50
C GLY A 183 -6.05 8.21 -6.37
N ASP A 184 -6.31 9.09 -5.38
CA ASP A 184 -5.52 10.30 -5.17
C ASP A 184 -4.05 9.98 -4.88
N ASN A 185 -3.15 10.56 -5.64
CA ASN A 185 -1.68 10.36 -5.58
C ASN A 185 -1.22 8.89 -5.68
N VAL A 186 -2.04 7.99 -6.20
CA VAL A 186 -1.64 6.59 -6.45
C VAL A 186 -0.98 6.48 -7.83
N VAL A 187 -1.72 6.65 -8.89
CA VAL A 187 -1.21 6.69 -10.27
C VAL A 187 -1.08 8.11 -10.78
N ASN A 188 -2.11 8.92 -10.57
CA ASN A 188 -2.15 10.33 -10.94
C ASN A 188 -2.04 11.23 -9.72
N LYS A 189 -1.53 12.45 -9.93
CA LYS A 189 -1.54 13.47 -8.87
C LYS A 189 -2.97 13.84 -8.51
N SER A 190 -3.18 14.04 -7.21
CA SER A 190 -4.47 14.47 -6.67
C SER A 190 -4.70 15.96 -6.88
N GLU A 191 -5.91 16.32 -7.31
CA GLU A 191 -6.39 17.71 -7.32
C GLU A 191 -6.87 18.15 -5.91
N ASN A 192 -7.21 17.18 -5.05
CA ASN A 192 -7.67 17.42 -3.68
C ASN A 192 -6.52 17.80 -2.72
N MET A 193 -5.27 17.51 -3.11
CA MET A 193 -4.07 17.80 -2.31
C MET A 193 -3.08 18.70 -3.06
N PRO A 194 -3.47 19.95 -3.45
CA PRO A 194 -2.61 20.86 -4.22
C PRO A 194 -1.35 21.29 -3.43
N TRP A 195 -1.36 21.17 -2.13
CA TRP A 195 -0.24 21.43 -1.24
C TRP A 195 0.87 20.36 -1.35
N TYR A 196 0.56 19.16 -1.84
CA TYR A 196 1.56 18.11 -2.05
C TYR A 196 2.23 18.28 -3.42
N THR A 197 3.50 18.67 -3.40
CA THR A 197 4.28 18.92 -4.63
C THR A 197 5.10 17.71 -5.10
N GLY A 198 5.12 16.62 -4.32
CA GLY A 198 5.85 15.39 -4.64
C GLY A 198 5.26 14.61 -5.82
N LYS A 199 5.82 13.44 -6.09
CA LYS A 199 5.34 12.50 -7.11
C LYS A 199 4.17 11.67 -6.59
N ALA A 200 3.27 11.23 -7.48
CA ALA A 200 2.35 10.14 -7.19
C ALA A 200 3.13 8.84 -6.95
N LEU A 201 2.51 7.87 -6.29
CA LEU A 201 3.19 6.63 -5.90
C LEU A 201 3.76 5.88 -7.11
N LEU A 202 2.98 5.68 -8.18
CA LEU A 202 3.45 4.98 -9.36
C LEU A 202 4.62 5.70 -10.03
N ASP A 203 4.55 7.03 -10.19
CA ASP A 203 5.64 7.85 -10.73
C ASP A 203 6.93 7.76 -9.89
N PHE A 204 6.78 7.55 -8.58
CA PHE A 204 7.92 7.35 -7.69
C PHE A 204 8.52 5.96 -7.87
N LEU A 205 7.70 4.94 -8.06
CA LEU A 205 8.14 3.56 -8.26
C LEU A 205 8.80 3.33 -9.63
N GLU A 206 8.45 4.12 -10.65
CA GLU A 206 9.04 4.13 -12.00
C GLU A 206 10.44 4.75 -12.03
#